data_5f7d457a78f42a10b47d8ad4bb59f6c4
#
_entry.id   5f7d457a78f42a10b47d8ad4bb59f6c4
#
_cell.length_a   1.000
_cell.length_b   1.000
_cell.length_c   1.000
_cell.angle_alpha   90.00
_cell.angle_beta   90.00
_cell.angle_gamma   90.00
#
_symmetry.space_group_name_H-M   'P 1'
#
loop_
_entity.id
_entity.type
_entity.pdbx_description
1 polymer ?
#
loop_
_entity_poly.entity_id
_entity_poly.type
_entity_poly.pdbx_seq_one_letter_code
_entity_poly.pdbx_strand_id
1 'polypeptide(L)'
;MMITFQSRATPDVVMLRDLAQYLLGLVGKRLDARGVILHDELPGAISRLESAITDDDKAEAALEALHYARDRNEDAGGGLARRAWPFLDMMRESYRQDADIIWGL
;
A
#
# COMPACT_ATOMS: atom_id res chain seq x y z
N MET A 1 -16.64 -2.01 5.68
CA MET A 1 -16.69 -2.52 4.32
C MET A 1 -15.30 -2.91 3.86
N MET A 2 -15.19 -4.04 3.23
CA MET A 2 -13.89 -4.58 2.81
C MET A 2 -13.76 -4.53 1.30
N ILE A 3 -12.54 -4.31 0.84
CA ILE A 3 -12.21 -4.34 -0.58
C ILE A 3 -11.27 -5.50 -0.81
N THR A 4 -11.53 -6.29 -1.83
CA THR A 4 -10.70 -7.44 -2.19
C THR A 4 -9.95 -7.15 -3.48
N PHE A 5 -8.64 -7.23 -3.41
CA PHE A 5 -7.78 -7.11 -4.58
C PHE A 5 -7.38 -8.50 -5.04
N GLN A 6 -7.44 -8.72 -6.33
CA GLN A 6 -7.19 -10.04 -6.91
C GLN A 6 -6.14 -9.95 -8.00
N SER A 7 -5.27 -10.96 -8.05
CA SER A 7 -4.24 -11.07 -9.07
C SER A 7 -3.97 -12.55 -9.30
N ARG A 8 -3.67 -12.89 -10.54
CA ARG A 8 -3.29 -14.27 -10.85
C ARG A 8 -1.97 -14.67 -10.20
N ALA A 9 -1.18 -13.69 -9.81
CA ALA A 9 0.15 -13.93 -9.28
C ALA A 9 0.16 -14.24 -7.79
N THR A 10 -0.90 -13.86 -7.06
CA THR A 10 -0.91 -13.94 -5.60
C THR A 10 -2.28 -14.34 -5.09
N PRO A 11 -2.36 -14.79 -3.83
CA PRO A 11 -3.66 -14.88 -3.17
C PRO A 11 -4.31 -13.50 -3.07
N ASP A 12 -5.61 -13.49 -2.84
CA ASP A 12 -6.35 -12.24 -2.69
C ASP A 12 -5.84 -11.45 -1.50
N VAL A 13 -5.87 -10.13 -1.62
CA VAL A 13 -5.55 -9.24 -0.52
C VAL A 13 -6.81 -8.47 -0.18
N VAL A 14 -7.21 -8.53 1.09
CA VAL A 14 -8.44 -7.90 1.56
C VAL A 14 -8.07 -6.82 2.57
N MET A 15 -8.70 -5.67 2.44
CA MET A 15 -8.46 -4.57 3.39
C MET A 15 -9.70 -3.73 3.56
N LEU A 16 -9.72 -2.93 4.62
CA LEU A 16 -10.81 -2.00 4.84
C LEU A 16 -10.86 -0.97 3.71
N ARG A 17 -12.06 -0.53 3.39
CA ARG A 17 -12.27 0.42 2.32
C ARG A 17 -11.43 1.69 2.51
N ASP A 18 -11.39 2.21 3.73
CA ASP A 18 -10.65 3.45 3.98
C ASP A 18 -9.17 3.28 3.69
N LEU A 19 -8.60 2.15 4.06
CA LEU A 19 -7.21 1.88 3.76
C LEU A 19 -7.01 1.70 2.26
N ALA A 20 -7.91 0.98 1.60
CA ALA A 20 -7.82 0.78 0.16
C ALA A 20 -7.85 2.12 -0.59
N GLN A 21 -8.74 3.00 -0.17
CA GLN A 21 -8.86 4.32 -0.79
C GLN A 21 -7.58 5.12 -0.61
N TYR A 22 -7.02 5.06 0.59
CA TYR A 22 -5.78 5.78 0.88
C TYR A 22 -4.62 5.24 0.03
N LEU A 23 -4.44 3.93 0.00
CA LEU A 23 -3.33 3.33 -0.74
C LEU A 23 -3.48 3.56 -2.25
N LEU A 24 -4.69 3.41 -2.78
CA LEU A 24 -4.92 3.67 -4.20
C LEU A 24 -4.64 5.13 -4.54
N GLY A 25 -5.00 6.04 -3.64
CA GLY A 25 -4.69 7.45 -3.84
C GLY A 25 -3.19 7.70 -3.91
N LEU A 26 -2.43 7.02 -3.07
CA LEU A 26 -0.98 7.16 -3.09
C LEU A 26 -0.37 6.73 -4.41
N VAL A 27 -0.93 5.72 -5.04
CA VAL A 27 -0.40 5.23 -6.31
C VAL A 27 -1.04 5.91 -7.52
N GLY A 28 -1.88 6.91 -7.28
CA GLY A 28 -2.46 7.68 -8.36
C GLY A 28 -3.73 7.09 -8.95
N LYS A 29 -4.39 6.23 -8.20
CA LYS A 29 -5.64 5.62 -8.63
C LYS A 29 -6.79 6.08 -7.77
N ARG A 30 -8.01 5.81 -8.22
CA ARG A 30 -9.22 6.08 -7.49
C ARG A 30 -9.87 4.80 -7.04
N LEU A 31 -10.48 4.83 -5.88
CA LEU A 31 -11.26 3.67 -5.44
C LEU A 31 -12.66 3.79 -6.03
N ASP A 32 -12.84 3.17 -7.18
CA ASP A 32 -14.15 3.05 -7.81
C ASP A 32 -14.76 1.71 -7.46
N ALA A 33 -16.02 1.51 -7.82
CA ALA A 33 -16.69 0.24 -7.57
C ALA A 33 -15.93 -0.91 -8.20
N ARG A 34 -15.28 -0.65 -9.33
CA ARG A 34 -14.42 -1.61 -10.01
C ARG A 34 -13.18 -0.89 -10.49
N GLY A 35 -12.09 -1.60 -10.55
CA GLY A 35 -10.89 -1.01 -11.09
C GLY A 35 -9.82 -2.03 -11.38
N VAL A 36 -8.75 -1.53 -11.99
CA VAL A 36 -7.63 -2.38 -12.38
C VAL A 36 -6.35 -1.56 -12.30
N ILE A 37 -5.27 -2.23 -11.88
CA ILE A 37 -3.93 -1.73 -12.08
C ILE A 37 -3.30 -2.66 -13.09
N LEU A 38 -3.04 -2.15 -14.29
CA LEU A 38 -2.46 -2.96 -15.34
C LEU A 38 -1.00 -3.26 -15.01
N HIS A 39 -0.51 -4.39 -15.51
CA HIS A 39 0.85 -4.79 -15.16
C HIS A 39 1.88 -3.76 -15.60
N ASP A 40 1.63 -3.02 -16.68
CA ASP A 40 2.56 -2.00 -17.13
C ASP A 40 2.45 -0.70 -16.32
N GLU A 41 1.41 -0.56 -15.50
CA GLU A 41 1.30 0.54 -14.55
C GLU A 41 1.99 0.23 -13.23
N LEU A 42 2.28 -1.04 -12.97
CA LEU A 42 2.78 -1.46 -11.67
C LEU A 42 4.13 -0.84 -11.29
N PRO A 43 5.09 -0.69 -12.19
CA PRO A 43 6.37 -0.08 -11.79
C PRO A 43 6.18 1.31 -11.20
N GLY A 44 5.34 2.13 -11.81
CA GLY A 44 5.06 3.46 -11.29
C GLY A 44 4.29 3.43 -9.98
N ALA A 45 3.31 2.54 -9.89
CA ALA A 45 2.52 2.39 -8.67
C ALA A 45 3.39 1.92 -7.51
N ILE A 46 4.24 0.93 -7.75
CA ILE A 46 5.16 0.43 -6.74
C ILE A 46 6.08 1.55 -6.26
N SER A 47 6.66 2.29 -7.20
CA SER A 47 7.57 3.37 -6.86
C SER A 47 6.89 4.43 -6.00
N ARG A 48 5.67 4.80 -6.35
CA ARG A 48 4.92 5.80 -5.59
C ARG A 48 4.61 5.31 -4.19
N LEU A 49 4.22 4.06 -4.04
CA LEU A 49 3.92 3.54 -2.72
C LEU A 49 5.18 3.41 -1.88
N GLU A 50 6.28 2.96 -2.47
CA GLU A 50 7.54 2.87 -1.75
C GLU A 50 8.02 4.24 -1.28
N SER A 51 7.86 5.26 -2.12
CA SER A 51 8.21 6.61 -1.73
C SER A 51 7.36 7.10 -0.57
N ALA A 52 6.07 6.82 -0.61
CA ALA A 52 5.17 7.23 0.48
C ALA A 52 5.55 6.54 1.78
N ILE A 53 5.91 5.27 1.72
CA ILE A 53 6.34 4.53 2.91
C ILE A 53 7.63 5.14 3.46
N THR A 54 8.58 5.45 2.59
CA THR A 54 9.84 6.06 3.01
C THR A 54 9.59 7.41 3.66
N ASP A 55 8.71 8.22 3.08
CA ASP A 55 8.39 9.52 3.65
C ASP A 55 7.73 9.39 5.02
N ASP A 56 6.85 8.40 5.17
CA ASP A 56 6.20 8.13 6.44
C ASP A 56 7.22 7.74 7.50
N ASP A 57 8.16 6.88 7.13
CA ASP A 57 9.22 6.46 8.06
C ASP A 57 10.08 7.64 8.47
N LYS A 58 10.42 8.52 7.55
CA LYS A 58 11.20 9.69 7.86
C LYS A 58 10.46 10.64 8.81
N ALA A 59 9.16 10.81 8.59
CA ALA A 59 8.36 11.65 9.45
C ALA A 59 8.29 11.07 10.85
N GLU A 60 8.15 9.77 10.98
CA GLU A 60 8.14 9.12 12.28
C GLU A 60 9.47 9.28 12.98
N ALA A 61 10.57 9.10 12.26
CA ALA A 61 11.88 9.28 12.85
C ALA A 61 12.09 10.70 13.35
N ALA A 62 11.60 11.69 12.60
CA ALA A 62 11.71 13.08 13.02
C ALA A 62 10.88 13.33 14.27
N LEU A 63 9.68 12.78 14.35
CA LEU A 63 8.85 12.92 15.53
C LEU A 63 9.50 12.26 16.74
N GLU A 64 10.10 11.10 16.55
CA GLU A 64 10.78 10.40 17.62
C GLU A 64 11.97 11.21 18.12
N ALA A 65 12.68 11.86 17.23
CA ALA A 65 13.81 12.69 17.63
C ALA A 65 13.36 13.83 18.51
N LEU A 66 12.17 14.37 18.27
CA LEU A 66 11.62 15.46 19.07
C LEU A 66 11.01 15.00 20.37
N HIS A 67 10.53 13.78 20.41
CA HIS A 67 9.81 13.24 21.56
C HIS A 67 10.42 11.96 22.05
N TYR A 68 11.70 11.86 21.98
CA TYR A 68 12.40 10.61 22.14
C TYR A 68 12.09 9.90 23.46
N ALA A 69 11.76 10.61 24.47
CA ALA A 69 11.53 10.00 25.77
C ALA A 69 10.13 9.46 25.95
N ARG A 70 9.28 9.67 24.97
CA ARG A 70 7.90 9.26 25.12
C ARG A 70 7.79 7.78 25.10
N ASP A 71 6.78 7.33 25.80
CA ASP A 71 6.39 5.98 25.66
C ASP A 71 6.10 5.69 24.21
N ARG A 72 6.62 4.62 23.73
CA ARG A 72 6.50 4.31 22.37
C ARG A 72 5.84 2.98 22.21
N ASN A 73 4.73 2.93 21.57
CA ASN A 73 4.12 1.65 21.32
C ASN A 73 4.67 1.08 20.02
N GLU A 74 4.26 -0.12 19.74
CA GLU A 74 4.80 -0.85 18.61
C GLU A 74 4.36 -0.26 17.29
N ASP A 75 3.33 0.54 17.29
CA ASP A 75 2.80 1.10 16.06
C ASP A 75 3.48 2.37 15.67
N ALA A 76 4.31 2.91 16.54
CA ALA A 76 5.07 4.09 16.19
C ALA A 76 6.08 3.69 15.12
N GLY A 77 6.30 4.54 14.19
CA GLY A 77 7.26 4.33 13.13
C GLY A 77 6.85 3.19 12.22
N GLY A 78 6.78 3.46 10.95
CA GLY A 78 6.52 2.43 9.98
C GLY A 78 5.09 1.93 9.94
N GLY A 79 4.16 2.67 10.51
CA GLY A 79 2.76 2.26 10.49
C GLY A 79 2.22 2.09 9.09
N LEU A 80 2.58 2.99 8.18
CA LEU A 80 2.14 2.89 6.80
C LEU A 80 2.75 1.66 6.14
N ALA A 81 4.03 1.41 6.35
CA ALA A 81 4.68 0.25 5.76
C ALA A 81 3.98 -1.03 6.17
N ARG A 82 3.66 -1.15 7.44
CA ARG A 82 3.01 -2.35 7.95
C ARG A 82 1.65 -2.57 7.30
N ARG A 83 0.88 -1.50 7.16
CA ARG A 83 -0.45 -1.60 6.57
C ARG A 83 -0.40 -1.82 5.06
N ALA A 84 0.57 -1.22 4.40
CA ALA A 84 0.66 -1.27 2.96
C ALA A 84 1.40 -2.51 2.46
N TRP A 85 2.14 -3.18 3.32
CA TRP A 85 3.01 -4.27 2.91
C TRP A 85 2.30 -5.36 2.11
N PRO A 86 1.14 -5.86 2.53
CA PRO A 86 0.48 -6.90 1.73
C PRO A 86 0.14 -6.44 0.32
N PHE A 87 -0.29 -5.18 0.18
CA PHE A 87 -0.61 -4.63 -1.11
C PHE A 87 0.63 -4.41 -1.95
N LEU A 88 1.69 -3.90 -1.33
CA LEU A 88 2.95 -3.69 -2.02
C LEU A 88 3.53 -5.00 -2.51
N ASP A 89 3.48 -6.03 -1.68
CA ASP A 89 3.97 -7.34 -2.06
C ASP A 89 3.16 -7.91 -3.23
N MET A 90 1.85 -7.74 -3.19
CA MET A 90 0.99 -8.15 -4.31
C MET A 90 1.40 -7.42 -5.59
N MET A 91 1.65 -6.12 -5.51
CA MET A 91 2.06 -5.37 -6.69
C MET A 91 3.39 -5.85 -7.25
N ARG A 92 4.35 -6.12 -6.38
CA ARG A 92 5.66 -6.59 -6.80
C ARG A 92 5.57 -7.95 -7.47
N GLU A 93 4.81 -8.85 -6.87
CA GLU A 93 4.68 -10.19 -7.43
C GLU A 93 3.89 -10.18 -8.73
N SER A 94 2.85 -9.36 -8.79
CA SER A 94 2.05 -9.22 -10.01
C SER A 94 2.91 -8.67 -11.15
N TYR A 95 3.76 -7.71 -10.86
CA TYR A 95 4.65 -7.18 -11.87
C TYR A 95 5.64 -8.24 -12.35
N ARG A 96 6.17 -9.01 -11.42
CA ARG A 96 7.13 -10.06 -11.77
C ARG A 96 6.53 -11.10 -12.69
N GLN A 97 5.24 -11.37 -12.53
CA GLN A 97 4.56 -12.40 -13.30
C GLN A 97 3.67 -11.84 -14.41
N ASP A 98 3.80 -10.54 -14.71
CA ASP A 98 3.04 -9.88 -15.76
C ASP A 98 1.52 -10.03 -15.56
N ALA A 99 1.09 -9.87 -14.34
CA ALA A 99 -0.32 -9.99 -13.99
C ALA A 99 -0.87 -8.63 -13.58
N ASP A 100 -2.14 -8.40 -13.90
CA ASP A 100 -2.85 -7.20 -13.46
C ASP A 100 -3.44 -7.43 -12.07
N ILE A 101 -3.77 -6.34 -11.39
CA ILE A 101 -4.49 -6.38 -10.13
C ILE A 101 -5.87 -5.78 -10.37
N ILE A 102 -6.91 -6.48 -9.95
CA ILE A 102 -8.28 -6.03 -10.13
C ILE A 102 -8.99 -6.00 -8.79
N TRP A 103 -10.04 -5.17 -8.71
CA TRP A 103 -10.89 -5.14 -7.53
C TRP A 103 -12.32 -4.81 -7.95
N GLY A 104 -13.28 -5.09 -7.05
CA GLY A 104 -14.66 -4.75 -7.27
C GLY A 104 -15.45 -5.75 -8.10
N LEU A 105 -14.94 -6.93 -8.28
CA LEU A 105 -15.63 -7.95 -9.05
C LEU A 105 -16.45 -8.86 -8.15
#